data_4e777c6dc8f611e0b37c922726d888d1
#
_entry.id   4e777c6dc8f611e0b37c922726d888d1
#
_cell.length_a   1.000
_cell.length_b   1.000
_cell.length_c   1.000
_cell.angle_alpha   90.00
_cell.angle_beta   90.00
_cell.angle_gamma   90.00
#
_symmetry.space_group_name_H-M   'P 1'
#
loop_
_entity.id
_entity.type
_entity.pdbx_description
1 polymer ?
#
loop_
_entity_poly.entity_id
_entity_poly.type
_entity_poly.pdbx_seq_one_letter_code
_entity_poly.pdbx_strand_id
1 'polypeptide(L)'
;MAAWILWRCFNAEPGRVGLEFPFDLIFYYFPMLEQAAERLRGGELPLWNPYQCCGVPFLATAQAAVFYPPTWLVVFLPVGLAIQTLMFGQVLAAGAFACLFFRSLGKSLFACTLGGVMFMFGCVLGQIYWPSEVSTIVWLPFLMWCVERFVQSGRWTWWALFTLGVTLQALAGFPQFMVYTFYLLVPYAMLRMLTSEWAKPRAARDWRTEVWGKCAALAGGCAIAACLAAVQLVPTYELARNTARGDRLDEKAVHYLEAERGKYFTLPGLLSNMLDPRAKMITFDFPDGSGYLGMAAPLMVGLGLLLGWRDSRTWFFLAAAVVSCVLAFGYYGYFGGLFRLYAKLPTGNMFRTPSRLLLLTYFSLITLAVFGMDGLRDGLRELRGKMHLRILLAVMAVVLLAVVKSIGDADPTVGGDAVRLAAAFVLLVVAMYLVAEHRVALRIMQACFAALLLFDLANAIAPYGSLRDIP
;
A
#
# COMPACT_ATOMS: atom_id res chain seq x y z
N MET A 1 -15.28 -11.49 -9.43
CA MET A 1 -13.97 -12.00 -9.88
C MET A 1 -12.89 -11.79 -8.82
N ALA A 2 -12.60 -10.56 -8.38
CA ALA A 2 -11.62 -10.32 -7.31
C ALA A 2 -11.93 -11.11 -6.02
N ALA A 3 -13.17 -11.10 -5.55
CA ALA A 3 -13.60 -11.89 -4.40
C ALA A 3 -13.42 -13.41 -4.60
N TRP A 4 -13.62 -13.92 -5.81
CA TRP A 4 -13.40 -15.32 -6.14
C TRP A 4 -11.91 -15.69 -6.17
N ILE A 5 -11.05 -14.80 -6.70
CA ILE A 5 -9.61 -14.96 -6.69
C ILE A 5 -9.11 -14.97 -5.24
N LEU A 6 -9.55 -14.00 -4.43
CA LEU A 6 -9.24 -13.95 -3.00
C LEU A 6 -9.71 -15.23 -2.30
N TRP A 7 -10.94 -15.67 -2.53
CA TRP A 7 -11.46 -16.90 -1.94
C TRP A 7 -10.58 -18.11 -2.29
N ARG A 8 -10.10 -18.22 -3.53
CA ARG A 8 -9.15 -19.28 -3.92
C ARG A 8 -7.80 -19.16 -3.20
N CYS A 9 -7.28 -17.95 -3.00
CA CYS A 9 -6.04 -17.73 -2.24
C CYS A 9 -6.18 -18.20 -0.79
N PHE A 10 -7.37 -17.99 -0.19
CA PHE A 10 -7.64 -18.43 1.20
C PHE A 10 -7.95 -19.92 1.32
N ASN A 11 -8.29 -20.61 0.23
CA ASN A 11 -8.70 -22.01 0.19
C ASN A 11 -7.84 -22.89 -0.74
N ALA A 12 -6.65 -22.45 -1.16
CA ALA A 12 -5.77 -23.27 -1.98
C ALA A 12 -5.29 -24.51 -1.20
N GLU A 13 -5.14 -25.65 -1.90
CA GLU A 13 -4.67 -26.89 -1.27
C GLU A 13 -3.17 -26.78 -0.91
N PRO A 14 -2.75 -27.26 0.27
CA PRO A 14 -1.35 -27.31 0.64
C PRO A 14 -0.57 -28.25 -0.30
N GLY A 15 0.61 -27.83 -0.73
CA GLY A 15 1.57 -28.73 -1.38
C GLY A 15 1.89 -28.47 -2.85
N ARG A 16 1.33 -27.43 -3.49
CA ARG A 16 1.63 -27.14 -4.92
C ARG A 16 2.69 -26.09 -5.18
N VAL A 17 3.11 -25.33 -4.18
CA VAL A 17 4.20 -24.32 -4.33
C VAL A 17 5.01 -24.30 -3.05
N GLY A 18 6.34 -24.13 -3.13
CA GLY A 18 7.23 -23.99 -1.97
C GLY A 18 6.83 -22.81 -1.12
N LEU A 19 6.01 -23.07 -0.14
CA LEU A 19 5.45 -22.09 0.78
C LEU A 19 6.50 -21.73 1.80
N GLU A 20 6.84 -20.46 1.89
CA GLU A 20 7.35 -19.94 3.15
C GLU A 20 6.27 -20.22 4.21
N PHE A 21 6.64 -20.97 5.20
CA PHE A 21 5.78 -21.30 6.33
C PHE A 21 5.42 -19.96 7.03
N PRO A 22 4.14 -19.62 7.26
CA PRO A 22 3.73 -18.34 7.83
C PRO A 22 4.06 -18.29 9.34
N PHE A 23 5.36 -18.28 9.64
CA PHE A 23 5.93 -18.45 10.97
C PHE A 23 5.32 -17.48 11.98
N ASP A 24 5.33 -16.18 11.66
CA ASP A 24 4.80 -15.15 12.56
C ASP A 24 3.28 -15.29 12.76
N LEU A 25 2.55 -15.71 11.73
CA LEU A 25 1.11 -15.91 11.87
C LEU A 25 0.80 -17.05 12.83
N ILE A 26 1.50 -18.18 12.72
CA ILE A 26 1.23 -19.40 13.51
C ILE A 26 1.82 -19.31 14.91
N PHE A 27 3.05 -18.83 15.04
CA PHE A 27 3.77 -18.85 16.32
C PHE A 27 3.64 -17.57 17.13
N TYR A 28 3.19 -16.47 16.53
CA TYR A 28 3.04 -15.20 17.22
C TYR A 28 1.58 -14.72 17.23
N TYR A 29 0.97 -14.47 16.08
CA TYR A 29 -0.37 -13.87 16.02
C TYR A 29 -1.47 -14.82 16.47
N PHE A 30 -1.45 -16.09 16.05
CA PHE A 30 -2.49 -17.05 16.41
C PHE A 30 -2.57 -17.27 17.92
N PRO A 31 -1.50 -17.66 18.65
CA PRO A 31 -1.59 -17.85 20.10
C PRO A 31 -1.89 -16.55 20.86
N MET A 32 -1.43 -15.41 20.36
CA MET A 32 -1.76 -14.12 20.93
C MET A 32 -3.26 -13.80 20.82
N LEU A 33 -3.85 -14.01 19.63
CA LEU A 33 -5.28 -13.78 19.43
C LEU A 33 -6.14 -14.82 20.14
N GLU A 34 -5.67 -16.06 20.29
CA GLU A 34 -6.35 -17.10 21.08
C GLU A 34 -6.42 -16.72 22.56
N GLN A 35 -5.31 -16.26 23.15
CA GLN A 35 -5.29 -15.75 24.50
C GLN A 35 -6.22 -14.53 24.67
N ALA A 36 -6.23 -13.60 23.72
CA ALA A 36 -7.14 -12.46 23.72
C ALA A 36 -8.62 -12.92 23.70
N ALA A 37 -8.93 -13.87 22.81
CA ALA A 37 -10.29 -14.44 22.68
C ALA A 37 -10.75 -15.12 23.97
N GLU A 38 -9.90 -15.94 24.57
CA GLU A 38 -10.18 -16.64 25.81
C GLU A 38 -10.53 -15.68 26.97
N ARG A 39 -9.69 -14.66 27.17
CA ARG A 39 -9.92 -13.63 28.20
C ARG A 39 -11.18 -12.83 27.92
N LEU A 40 -11.38 -12.34 26.70
CA LEU A 40 -12.54 -11.54 26.33
C LEU A 40 -13.85 -12.34 26.44
N ARG A 41 -13.87 -13.65 26.09
CA ARG A 41 -15.02 -14.53 26.30
C ARG A 41 -15.34 -14.73 27.78
N GLY A 42 -14.29 -14.70 28.63
CA GLY A 42 -14.45 -14.72 30.09
C GLY A 42 -14.88 -13.38 30.68
N GLY A 43 -15.06 -12.32 29.88
CA GLY A 43 -15.39 -10.98 30.34
C GLY A 43 -14.22 -10.22 30.95
N GLU A 44 -12.98 -10.67 30.75
CA GLU A 44 -11.76 -10.07 31.26
C GLU A 44 -10.97 -9.38 30.15
N LEU A 45 -10.36 -8.23 30.46
CA LEU A 45 -9.40 -7.61 29.55
C LEU A 45 -8.05 -8.36 29.63
N PRO A 46 -7.43 -8.67 28.48
CA PRO A 46 -6.13 -9.34 28.43
C PRO A 46 -5.00 -8.36 28.75
N LEU A 47 -4.76 -8.07 30.03
CA LEU A 47 -3.75 -7.10 30.48
C LEU A 47 -2.35 -7.68 30.49
N TRP A 48 -2.20 -8.97 30.82
CA TRP A 48 -0.92 -9.65 31.00
C TRP A 48 -0.86 -10.98 30.26
N ASN A 49 0.28 -11.24 29.59
CA ASN A 49 0.58 -12.52 28.97
C ASN A 49 1.65 -13.25 29.78
N PRO A 50 1.31 -14.31 30.52
CA PRO A 50 2.28 -15.07 31.32
C PRO A 50 3.10 -16.05 30.46
N TYR A 51 2.72 -16.35 29.24
CA TYR A 51 3.30 -17.41 28.42
C TYR A 51 4.48 -16.95 27.57
N GLN A 52 4.73 -15.65 27.47
CA GLN A 52 5.80 -15.09 26.64
C GLN A 52 6.86 -14.40 27.50
N CYS A 53 8.14 -14.73 27.32
CA CYS A 53 9.29 -14.06 27.96
C CYS A 53 9.17 -13.92 29.50
N CYS A 54 8.66 -14.94 30.20
CA CYS A 54 8.37 -14.92 31.65
C CYS A 54 7.28 -13.91 32.06
N GLY A 55 6.51 -13.42 31.14
CA GLY A 55 5.41 -12.49 31.32
C GLY A 55 5.64 -11.11 30.70
N VAL A 56 4.68 -10.67 29.90
CA VAL A 56 4.70 -9.35 29.23
C VAL A 56 3.36 -8.62 29.37
N PRO A 57 3.36 -7.28 29.40
CA PRO A 57 2.13 -6.50 29.38
C PRO A 57 1.41 -6.69 28.03
N PHE A 58 0.39 -7.57 27.99
CA PHE A 58 -0.28 -7.99 26.76
C PHE A 58 -0.92 -6.81 26.03
N LEU A 59 -1.73 -6.03 26.72
CA LEU A 59 -2.44 -4.89 26.13
C LEU A 59 -1.46 -3.87 25.52
N ALA A 60 -0.33 -3.64 26.17
CA ALA A 60 0.66 -2.66 25.74
C ALA A 60 1.41 -3.08 24.45
N THR A 61 1.40 -4.36 24.06
CA THR A 61 2.08 -4.83 22.82
C THR A 61 1.48 -4.28 21.56
N ALA A 62 0.31 -3.69 21.58
CA ALA A 62 -0.48 -3.12 20.49
C ALA A 62 -0.89 -4.13 19.38
N GLN A 63 -0.02 -5.06 18.99
CA GLN A 63 -0.23 -5.95 17.85
C GLN A 63 -1.41 -6.91 18.01
N ALA A 64 -1.85 -7.17 19.25
CA ALA A 64 -3.10 -7.88 19.54
C ALA A 64 -4.34 -7.10 19.09
N ALA A 65 -4.21 -5.78 18.91
CA ALA A 65 -5.27 -4.89 18.44
C ALA A 65 -6.61 -5.09 19.21
N VAL A 66 -6.56 -5.26 20.54
CA VAL A 66 -7.71 -5.63 21.37
C VAL A 66 -8.87 -4.63 21.26
N PHE A 67 -8.55 -3.34 21.11
CA PHE A 67 -9.56 -2.28 20.97
C PHE A 67 -9.94 -1.99 19.51
N TYR A 68 -9.37 -2.70 18.55
CA TYR A 68 -9.74 -2.58 17.16
C TYR A 68 -10.99 -3.41 16.85
N PRO A 69 -12.16 -2.79 16.55
CA PRO A 69 -13.41 -3.52 16.48
C PRO A 69 -13.42 -4.74 15.55
N PRO A 70 -12.77 -4.73 14.36
CA PRO A 70 -12.74 -5.93 13.52
C PRO A 70 -12.04 -7.13 14.17
N THR A 71 -11.09 -6.93 15.11
CA THR A 71 -10.43 -8.02 15.84
C THR A 71 -11.41 -8.77 16.75
N TRP A 72 -12.52 -8.16 17.15
CA TRP A 72 -13.53 -8.80 18.00
C TRP A 72 -14.22 -10.03 17.36
N LEU A 73 -13.99 -10.26 16.08
CA LEU A 73 -14.40 -11.52 15.44
C LEU A 73 -13.86 -12.73 16.19
N VAL A 74 -12.70 -12.64 16.86
CA VAL A 74 -12.13 -13.74 17.67
C VAL A 74 -12.98 -14.12 18.87
N VAL A 75 -13.86 -13.22 19.33
CA VAL A 75 -14.79 -13.50 20.45
C VAL A 75 -15.92 -14.42 19.98
N PHE A 76 -16.38 -14.25 18.73
CA PHE A 76 -17.57 -14.89 18.19
C PHE A 76 -17.26 -16.12 17.33
N LEU A 77 -16.06 -16.19 16.75
CA LEU A 77 -15.63 -17.24 15.82
C LEU A 77 -14.44 -18.02 16.39
N PRO A 78 -14.18 -19.26 15.95
CA PRO A 78 -12.89 -19.91 16.14
C PRO A 78 -11.77 -19.00 15.62
N VAL A 79 -10.63 -18.92 16.30
CA VAL A 79 -9.59 -17.92 16.03
C VAL A 79 -9.06 -18.00 14.60
N GLY A 80 -8.82 -19.22 14.09
CA GLY A 80 -8.39 -19.39 12.69
C GLY A 80 -9.38 -18.82 11.68
N LEU A 81 -10.70 -19.09 11.86
CA LEU A 81 -11.75 -18.54 11.00
C LEU A 81 -11.89 -17.01 11.18
N ALA A 82 -11.71 -16.49 12.40
CA ALA A 82 -11.75 -15.08 12.68
C ALA A 82 -10.61 -14.35 11.95
N ILE A 83 -9.38 -14.87 11.97
CA ILE A 83 -8.23 -14.33 11.25
C ILE A 83 -8.50 -14.33 9.74
N GLN A 84 -8.96 -15.45 9.19
CA GLN A 84 -9.27 -15.55 7.76
C GLN A 84 -10.34 -14.52 7.34
N THR A 85 -11.43 -14.43 8.11
CA THR A 85 -12.53 -13.48 7.83
C THR A 85 -12.05 -12.04 7.94
N LEU A 86 -11.24 -11.73 8.97
CA LEU A 86 -10.66 -10.42 9.17
C LEU A 86 -9.78 -10.04 7.98
N MET A 87 -8.84 -10.90 7.59
CA MET A 87 -7.91 -10.62 6.48
C MET A 87 -8.65 -10.45 5.17
N PHE A 88 -9.59 -11.33 4.87
CA PHE A 88 -10.43 -11.22 3.67
C PHE A 88 -11.19 -9.88 3.62
N GLY A 89 -11.84 -9.51 4.72
CA GLY A 89 -12.56 -8.25 4.84
C GLY A 89 -11.67 -7.02 4.70
N GLN A 90 -10.48 -7.06 5.30
CA GLN A 90 -9.49 -5.97 5.23
C GLN A 90 -8.95 -5.77 3.80
N VAL A 91 -8.62 -6.85 3.10
CA VAL A 91 -8.13 -6.76 1.70
C VAL A 91 -9.22 -6.18 0.80
N LEU A 92 -10.48 -6.62 0.94
CA LEU A 92 -11.60 -6.04 0.19
C LEU A 92 -11.82 -4.55 0.52
N ALA A 93 -11.77 -4.20 1.81
CA ALA A 93 -11.92 -2.82 2.25
C ALA A 93 -10.81 -1.92 1.70
N ALA A 94 -9.56 -2.40 1.68
CA ALA A 94 -8.42 -1.68 1.11
C ALA A 94 -8.66 -1.31 -0.36
N GLY A 95 -9.10 -2.28 -1.18
CA GLY A 95 -9.43 -2.03 -2.59
C GLY A 95 -10.61 -1.08 -2.76
N ALA A 96 -11.65 -1.23 -1.95
CA ALA A 96 -12.80 -0.34 -1.98
C ALA A 96 -12.43 1.10 -1.60
N PHE A 97 -11.66 1.31 -0.54
CA PHE A 97 -11.20 2.63 -0.12
C PHE A 97 -10.26 3.26 -1.14
N ALA A 98 -9.36 2.49 -1.77
CA ALA A 98 -8.52 2.98 -2.85
C ALA A 98 -9.37 3.40 -4.06
N CYS A 99 -10.37 2.61 -4.46
CA CYS A 99 -11.30 2.96 -5.53
C CYS A 99 -12.06 4.25 -5.22
N LEU A 100 -12.56 4.43 -3.98
CA LEU A 100 -13.25 5.64 -3.54
C LEU A 100 -12.32 6.87 -3.53
N PHE A 101 -11.06 6.69 -3.11
CA PHE A 101 -10.05 7.75 -3.21
C PHE A 101 -9.84 8.17 -4.67
N PHE A 102 -9.55 7.23 -5.57
CA PHE A 102 -9.34 7.53 -6.99
C PHE A 102 -10.58 8.15 -7.62
N ARG A 103 -11.78 7.70 -7.22
CA ARG A 103 -13.03 8.30 -7.67
C ARG A 103 -13.18 9.75 -7.21
N SER A 104 -12.73 10.08 -6.02
CA SER A 104 -12.74 11.46 -5.50
C SER A 104 -11.78 12.39 -6.26
N LEU A 105 -10.76 11.82 -6.94
CA LEU A 105 -9.88 12.56 -7.84
C LEU A 105 -10.51 12.83 -9.22
N GLY A 106 -11.77 12.41 -9.44
CA GLY A 106 -12.49 12.60 -10.69
C GLY A 106 -12.21 11.55 -11.77
N LYS A 107 -11.60 10.42 -11.40
CA LYS A 107 -11.23 9.37 -12.35
C LYS A 107 -12.41 8.47 -12.73
N SER A 108 -12.35 7.84 -13.90
CA SER A 108 -13.39 6.93 -14.40
C SER A 108 -13.52 5.69 -13.48
N LEU A 109 -14.71 5.13 -13.42
CA LEU A 109 -14.96 3.93 -12.61
C LEU A 109 -14.06 2.76 -13.03
N PHE A 110 -13.79 2.63 -14.32
CA PHE A 110 -12.88 1.63 -14.87
C PHE A 110 -11.47 1.74 -14.24
N ALA A 111 -10.84 2.92 -14.33
CA ALA A 111 -9.51 3.16 -13.79
C ALA A 111 -9.49 3.02 -12.24
N CYS A 112 -10.54 3.51 -11.55
CA CYS A 112 -10.65 3.40 -10.11
C CYS A 112 -10.74 1.95 -9.62
N THR A 113 -11.54 1.12 -10.31
CA THR A 113 -11.70 -0.29 -9.96
C THR A 113 -10.40 -1.05 -10.16
N LEU A 114 -9.71 -0.85 -11.29
CA LEU A 114 -8.42 -1.48 -11.56
C LEU A 114 -7.34 -1.03 -10.56
N GLY A 115 -7.28 0.27 -10.25
CA GLY A 115 -6.37 0.78 -9.24
C GLY A 115 -6.65 0.22 -7.84
N GLY A 116 -7.93 0.04 -7.47
CA GLY A 116 -8.32 -0.63 -6.23
C GLY A 116 -7.85 -2.08 -6.19
N VAL A 117 -8.02 -2.81 -7.29
CA VAL A 117 -7.54 -4.19 -7.43
C VAL A 117 -6.01 -4.26 -7.35
N MET A 118 -5.29 -3.35 -8.03
CA MET A 118 -3.82 -3.28 -7.92
C MET A 118 -3.38 -3.04 -6.49
N PHE A 119 -4.07 -2.19 -5.73
CA PHE A 119 -3.74 -1.95 -4.32
C PHE A 119 -4.02 -3.17 -3.44
N MET A 120 -5.15 -3.86 -3.62
CA MET A 120 -5.46 -5.10 -2.91
C MET A 120 -4.37 -6.15 -3.09
N PHE A 121 -4.00 -6.41 -4.32
CA PHE A 121 -3.12 -7.52 -4.67
C PHE A 121 -1.64 -7.13 -4.59
N GLY A 122 -1.30 -5.90 -4.96
CA GLY A 122 0.08 -5.45 -5.01
C GLY A 122 0.64 -5.00 -3.66
N CYS A 123 -0.18 -4.40 -2.79
CA CYS A 123 0.31 -3.82 -1.53
C CYS A 123 -0.15 -4.59 -0.30
N VAL A 124 -1.42 -5.01 -0.26
CA VAL A 124 -2.04 -5.52 0.97
C VAL A 124 -1.87 -7.03 1.08
N LEU A 125 -2.09 -7.76 0.01
CA LEU A 125 -2.03 -9.22 0.04
C LEU A 125 -0.62 -9.75 0.35
N GLY A 126 0.42 -9.00 -0.01
CA GLY A 126 1.81 -9.32 0.36
C GLY A 126 2.06 -9.35 1.86
N GLN A 127 1.20 -8.71 2.66
CA GLN A 127 1.32 -8.60 4.11
C GLN A 127 0.33 -9.50 4.87
N ILE A 128 -0.30 -10.47 4.19
CA ILE A 128 -1.43 -11.23 4.73
C ILE A 128 -1.09 -12.05 5.98
N TYR A 129 0.19 -12.35 6.18
CA TYR A 129 0.68 -13.09 7.35
C TYR A 129 0.86 -12.22 8.59
N TRP A 130 0.67 -10.89 8.46
CA TRP A 130 0.77 -9.93 9.56
C TRP A 130 -0.55 -9.17 9.75
N PRO A 131 -1.50 -9.73 10.53
CA PRO A 131 -2.84 -9.15 10.72
C PRO A 131 -2.84 -7.68 11.15
N SER A 132 -1.95 -7.27 12.05
CA SER A 132 -1.87 -5.87 12.49
C SER A 132 -1.36 -4.93 11.40
N GLU A 133 -0.48 -5.41 10.51
CA GLU A 133 0.03 -4.64 9.38
C GLU A 133 -1.07 -4.37 8.36
N VAL A 134 -1.76 -5.44 7.92
CA VAL A 134 -2.90 -5.33 6.99
C VAL A 134 -3.97 -4.42 7.57
N SER A 135 -4.33 -4.62 8.85
CA SER A 135 -5.33 -3.81 9.53
C SER A 135 -4.98 -2.31 9.60
N THR A 136 -3.69 -1.98 9.59
CA THR A 136 -3.23 -0.58 9.59
C THR A 136 -3.13 0.01 8.18
N ILE A 137 -2.66 -0.77 7.20
CA ILE A 137 -2.48 -0.34 5.81
C ILE A 137 -3.82 0.04 5.15
N VAL A 138 -4.89 -0.67 5.46
CA VAL A 138 -6.22 -0.44 4.87
C VAL A 138 -6.73 0.99 5.05
N TRP A 139 -6.30 1.67 6.11
CA TRP A 139 -6.73 3.03 6.42
C TRP A 139 -6.00 4.10 5.59
N LEU A 140 -4.85 3.81 4.97
CA LEU A 140 -4.15 4.78 4.13
C LEU A 140 -5.05 5.36 3.02
N PRO A 141 -5.65 4.56 2.11
CA PRO A 141 -6.51 5.12 1.06
C PRO A 141 -7.80 5.72 1.61
N PHE A 142 -8.34 5.21 2.73
CA PHE A 142 -9.51 5.80 3.39
C PHE A 142 -9.23 7.22 3.89
N LEU A 143 -8.11 7.43 4.58
CA LEU A 143 -7.73 8.75 5.09
C LEU A 143 -7.42 9.72 3.95
N MET A 144 -6.76 9.26 2.89
CA MET A 144 -6.55 10.05 1.67
C MET A 144 -7.88 10.47 1.03
N TRP A 145 -8.86 9.57 1.00
CA TRP A 145 -10.22 9.87 0.52
C TRP A 145 -10.94 10.90 1.40
N CYS A 146 -10.89 10.73 2.72
CA CYS A 146 -11.52 11.67 3.65
C CYS A 146 -10.93 13.07 3.51
N VAL A 147 -9.59 13.20 3.46
CA VAL A 147 -8.90 14.48 3.28
C VAL A 147 -9.29 15.14 1.95
N GLU A 148 -9.24 14.38 0.84
CA GLU A 148 -9.61 14.92 -0.47
C GLU A 148 -11.06 15.46 -0.47
N ARG A 149 -11.99 14.68 0.09
CA ARG A 149 -13.40 15.09 0.18
C ARG A 149 -13.63 16.26 1.14
N PHE A 150 -12.86 16.31 2.23
CA PHE A 150 -12.90 17.45 3.17
C PHE A 150 -12.40 18.73 2.50
N VAL A 151 -11.29 18.65 1.77
CA VAL A 151 -10.75 19.80 1.02
C VAL A 151 -11.75 20.28 -0.03
N GLN A 152 -12.39 19.36 -0.78
CA GLN A 152 -13.35 19.69 -1.84
C GLN A 152 -14.65 20.29 -1.33
N SER A 153 -15.19 19.80 -0.22
CA SER A 153 -16.56 20.13 0.22
C SER A 153 -16.66 20.94 1.50
N GLY A 154 -15.61 20.98 2.31
CA GLY A 154 -15.63 21.62 3.63
C GLY A 154 -16.60 20.98 4.65
N ARG A 155 -17.23 19.85 4.33
CA ARG A 155 -18.24 19.22 5.17
C ARG A 155 -17.63 18.53 6.38
N TRP A 156 -18.14 18.81 7.56
CA TRP A 156 -17.72 18.23 8.84
C TRP A 156 -17.88 16.70 8.92
N THR A 157 -18.76 16.12 8.09
CA THR A 157 -18.89 14.65 7.96
C THR A 157 -17.56 14.00 7.55
N TRP A 158 -16.81 14.61 6.60
CA TRP A 158 -15.53 14.09 6.15
C TRP A 158 -14.43 14.26 7.20
N TRP A 159 -14.51 15.33 7.98
CA TRP A 159 -13.65 15.54 9.14
C TRP A 159 -13.91 14.49 10.23
N ALA A 160 -15.17 14.20 10.54
CA ALA A 160 -15.53 13.17 11.52
C ALA A 160 -15.09 11.76 11.07
N LEU A 161 -15.28 11.42 9.77
CA LEU A 161 -14.80 10.17 9.19
C LEU A 161 -13.28 10.09 9.19
N PHE A 162 -12.58 11.20 8.93
CA PHE A 162 -11.13 11.28 9.06
C PHE A 162 -10.68 10.99 10.49
N THR A 163 -11.28 11.66 11.48
CA THR A 163 -10.98 11.46 12.90
C THR A 163 -11.20 10.00 13.33
N LEU A 164 -12.34 9.42 12.92
CA LEU A 164 -12.64 8.00 13.16
C LEU A 164 -11.60 7.08 12.50
N GLY A 165 -11.24 7.35 11.22
CA GLY A 165 -10.25 6.57 10.50
C GLY A 165 -8.87 6.61 11.16
N VAL A 166 -8.41 7.78 11.64
CA VAL A 166 -7.15 7.91 12.40
C VAL A 166 -7.23 7.12 13.71
N THR A 167 -8.35 7.19 14.43
CA THR A 167 -8.57 6.41 15.64
C THR A 167 -8.45 4.91 15.37
N LEU A 168 -9.17 4.41 14.37
CA LEU A 168 -9.16 3.00 14.01
C LEU A 168 -7.79 2.54 13.51
N GLN A 169 -7.07 3.38 12.75
CA GLN A 169 -5.70 3.08 12.34
C GLN A 169 -4.75 2.97 13.54
N ALA A 170 -4.89 3.85 14.54
CA ALA A 170 -4.08 3.80 15.75
C ALA A 170 -4.37 2.53 16.58
N LEU A 171 -5.63 2.09 16.64
CA LEU A 171 -6.05 0.89 17.36
C LEU A 171 -5.70 -0.40 16.60
N ALA A 172 -5.43 -0.35 15.30
CA ALA A 172 -5.07 -1.50 14.47
C ALA A 172 -3.70 -2.12 14.81
N GLY A 173 -2.88 -1.42 15.62
CA GLY A 173 -1.76 -2.02 16.34
C GLY A 173 -0.41 -2.02 15.63
N PHE A 174 -0.24 -1.31 14.50
CA PHE A 174 1.06 -1.23 13.80
C PHE A 174 1.52 0.23 13.59
N PRO A 175 2.21 0.84 14.58
CA PRO A 175 2.56 2.26 14.57
C PRO A 175 3.39 2.71 13.35
N GLN A 176 4.24 1.84 12.80
CA GLN A 176 5.11 2.16 11.66
C GLN A 176 4.30 2.60 10.44
N PHE A 177 3.30 1.82 10.02
CA PHE A 177 2.47 2.17 8.86
C PHE A 177 1.53 3.36 9.14
N MET A 178 1.15 3.58 10.40
CA MET A 178 0.45 4.79 10.78
C MET A 178 1.32 6.03 10.53
N VAL A 179 2.56 6.06 11.00
CA VAL A 179 3.50 7.18 10.76
C VAL A 179 3.74 7.36 9.26
N TYR A 180 3.94 6.28 8.51
CA TYR A 180 4.13 6.35 7.06
C TYR A 180 2.89 6.89 6.33
N THR A 181 1.69 6.56 6.80
CA THR A 181 0.46 7.18 6.28
C THR A 181 0.52 8.71 6.39
N PHE A 182 0.96 9.24 7.53
CA PHE A 182 1.07 10.69 7.72
C PHE A 182 2.18 11.34 6.89
N TYR A 183 3.25 10.62 6.55
CA TYR A 183 4.27 11.14 5.62
C TYR A 183 3.72 11.43 4.22
N LEU A 184 2.71 10.68 3.78
CA LEU A 184 2.04 10.95 2.52
C LEU A 184 0.86 11.92 2.69
N LEU A 185 0.07 11.74 3.75
CA LEU A 185 -1.19 12.44 3.98
C LEU A 185 -1.01 13.93 4.24
N VAL A 186 -0.03 14.30 5.09
CA VAL A 186 0.19 15.72 5.47
C VAL A 186 0.63 16.55 4.27
N PRO A 187 1.68 16.20 3.51
CA PRO A 187 2.08 16.99 2.36
C PRO A 187 1.02 16.96 1.24
N TYR A 188 0.26 15.86 1.10
CA TYR A 188 -0.87 15.80 0.18
C TYR A 188 -1.96 16.80 0.55
N ALA A 189 -2.37 16.82 1.82
CA ALA A 189 -3.38 17.76 2.31
C ALA A 189 -2.96 19.22 2.06
N MET A 190 -1.70 19.55 2.38
CA MET A 190 -1.14 20.88 2.12
C MET A 190 -1.17 21.22 0.63
N LEU A 191 -0.69 20.34 -0.24
CA LEU A 191 -0.74 20.55 -1.68
C LEU A 191 -2.17 20.83 -2.16
N ARG A 192 -3.15 20.03 -1.71
CA ARG A 192 -4.55 20.14 -2.16
C ARG A 192 -5.19 21.44 -1.70
N MET A 193 -4.95 21.85 -0.45
CA MET A 193 -5.44 23.12 0.07
C MET A 193 -4.81 24.30 -0.67
N LEU A 194 -3.48 24.29 -0.86
CA LEU A 194 -2.77 25.34 -1.56
C LEU A 194 -3.21 25.46 -3.03
N THR A 195 -3.27 24.33 -3.76
CA THR A 195 -3.65 24.35 -5.17
C THR A 195 -5.11 24.75 -5.38
N SER A 196 -6.01 24.38 -4.46
CA SER A 196 -7.40 24.80 -4.52
C SER A 196 -7.55 26.32 -4.34
N GLU A 197 -6.79 26.93 -3.45
CA GLU A 197 -6.79 28.39 -3.24
C GLU A 197 -6.10 29.14 -4.39
N TRP A 198 -4.97 28.64 -4.89
CA TRP A 198 -4.27 29.23 -6.03
C TRP A 198 -5.14 29.26 -7.30
N ALA A 199 -6.02 28.28 -7.48
CA ALA A 199 -6.93 28.23 -8.62
C ALA A 199 -8.03 29.33 -8.59
N LYS A 200 -8.31 29.91 -7.40
CA LYS A 200 -9.29 30.99 -7.26
C LYS A 200 -8.71 32.35 -7.71
N PRO A 201 -9.56 33.28 -8.20
CA PRO A 201 -9.17 34.68 -8.40
C PRO A 201 -8.58 35.28 -7.12
N ARG A 202 -7.62 36.19 -7.24
CA ARG A 202 -6.90 36.78 -6.08
C ARG A 202 -7.85 37.37 -5.04
N ALA A 203 -8.92 38.06 -5.48
CA ALA A 203 -9.92 38.67 -4.60
C ALA A 203 -10.78 37.65 -3.83
N ALA A 204 -10.88 36.40 -4.29
CA ALA A 204 -11.69 35.34 -3.69
C ALA A 204 -10.84 34.35 -2.86
N ARG A 205 -9.54 34.59 -2.69
CA ARG A 205 -8.66 33.71 -1.89
C ARG A 205 -8.83 33.97 -0.41
N ASP A 206 -9.11 32.91 0.31
CA ASP A 206 -9.20 32.93 1.77
C ASP A 206 -8.22 31.92 2.38
N TRP A 207 -6.97 32.34 2.51
CA TRP A 207 -5.91 31.53 3.11
C TRP A 207 -6.18 31.19 4.57
N ARG A 208 -6.88 32.06 5.28
CA ARG A 208 -7.12 31.90 6.71
C ARG A 208 -8.08 30.76 6.99
N THR A 209 -9.23 30.71 6.35
CA THR A 209 -10.23 29.66 6.58
C THR A 209 -9.98 28.44 5.74
N GLU A 210 -9.64 28.59 4.46
CA GLU A 210 -9.52 27.50 3.51
C GLU A 210 -8.21 26.69 3.65
N VAL A 211 -7.14 27.32 4.08
CA VAL A 211 -5.88 26.60 4.31
C VAL A 211 -5.66 26.40 5.80
N TRP A 212 -5.45 27.48 6.56
CA TRP A 212 -5.08 27.35 7.99
C TRP A 212 -6.24 26.81 8.83
N GLY A 213 -7.50 27.19 8.55
CA GLY A 213 -8.68 26.66 9.24
C GLY A 213 -8.86 25.16 9.02
N LYS A 214 -8.68 24.68 7.77
CA LYS A 214 -8.74 23.25 7.47
C LYS A 214 -7.56 22.48 8.07
N CYS A 215 -6.34 23.05 8.06
CA CYS A 215 -5.19 22.47 8.73
C CYS A 215 -5.43 22.30 10.24
N ALA A 216 -5.93 23.36 10.89
CA ALA A 216 -6.27 23.34 12.31
C ALA A 216 -7.39 22.32 12.62
N ALA A 217 -8.40 22.21 11.74
CA ALA A 217 -9.43 21.20 11.88
C ALA A 217 -8.86 19.78 11.79
N LEU A 218 -8.03 19.47 10.79
CA LEU A 218 -7.40 18.14 10.67
C LEU A 218 -6.49 17.84 11.85
N ALA A 219 -5.71 18.82 12.33
CA ALA A 219 -4.88 18.68 13.54
C ALA A 219 -5.75 18.41 14.78
N GLY A 220 -6.87 19.13 14.93
CA GLY A 220 -7.85 18.90 15.99
C GLY A 220 -8.46 17.48 15.91
N GLY A 221 -8.77 17.02 14.70
CA GLY A 221 -9.22 15.64 14.46
C GLY A 221 -8.19 14.59 14.89
N CYS A 222 -6.91 14.82 14.59
CA CYS A 222 -5.82 13.95 15.04
C CYS A 222 -5.69 13.97 16.58
N ALA A 223 -5.84 15.13 17.22
CA ALA A 223 -5.80 15.23 18.68
C ALA A 223 -6.94 14.46 19.35
N ILE A 224 -8.17 14.60 18.82
CA ILE A 224 -9.33 13.82 19.28
C ILE A 224 -9.10 12.32 19.06
N ALA A 225 -8.59 11.93 17.88
CA ALA A 225 -8.27 10.54 17.60
C ALA A 225 -7.23 9.97 18.57
N ALA A 226 -6.20 10.74 18.91
CA ALA A 226 -5.22 10.34 19.91
C ALA A 226 -5.84 10.17 21.30
N CYS A 227 -6.78 11.04 21.71
CA CYS A 227 -7.54 10.88 22.96
C CYS A 227 -8.41 9.62 22.93
N LEU A 228 -9.13 9.36 21.83
CA LEU A 228 -9.95 8.15 21.70
C LEU A 228 -9.13 6.86 21.69
N ALA A 229 -7.94 6.88 21.10
CA ALA A 229 -7.01 5.75 21.07
C ALA A 229 -6.07 5.70 22.30
N ALA A 230 -6.18 6.62 23.27
CA ALA A 230 -5.28 6.73 24.41
C ALA A 230 -5.25 5.45 25.26
N VAL A 231 -6.36 4.72 25.32
CA VAL A 231 -6.47 3.41 26.00
C VAL A 231 -5.43 2.40 25.48
N GLN A 232 -5.05 2.48 24.21
CA GLN A 232 -4.00 1.67 23.60
C GLN A 232 -2.66 2.40 23.56
N LEU A 233 -2.65 3.68 23.17
CA LEU A 233 -1.42 4.42 22.91
C LEU A 233 -0.61 4.68 24.18
N VAL A 234 -1.26 4.96 25.31
CA VAL A 234 -0.56 5.26 26.58
C VAL A 234 0.20 4.03 27.11
N PRO A 235 -0.42 2.84 27.27
CA PRO A 235 0.33 1.65 27.68
C PRO A 235 1.41 1.24 26.68
N THR A 236 1.14 1.39 25.37
CA THR A 236 2.13 1.09 24.33
C THR A 236 3.35 2.01 24.41
N TYR A 237 3.15 3.30 24.66
CA TYR A 237 4.23 4.27 24.83
C TYR A 237 5.05 3.96 26.10
N GLU A 238 4.40 3.63 27.21
CA GLU A 238 5.05 3.24 28.45
C GLU A 238 5.91 1.99 28.26
N LEU A 239 5.36 0.96 27.60
CA LEU A 239 6.12 -0.25 27.26
C LEU A 239 7.31 0.08 26.36
N ALA A 240 7.12 0.88 25.31
CA ALA A 240 8.17 1.24 24.38
C ALA A 240 9.37 1.91 25.08
N ARG A 241 9.11 2.78 26.06
CA ARG A 241 10.17 3.44 26.85
C ARG A 241 10.98 2.48 27.72
N ASN A 242 10.39 1.36 28.13
CA ASN A 242 11.00 0.37 29.01
C ASN A 242 11.59 -0.83 28.27
N THR A 243 11.65 -0.75 26.93
CA THR A 243 12.26 -1.79 26.09
C THR A 243 13.50 -1.24 25.38
N ALA A 244 14.35 -2.13 24.85
CA ALA A 244 15.49 -1.76 24.02
C ALA A 244 15.10 -0.90 22.78
N ARG A 245 13.81 -0.76 22.48
CA ARG A 245 13.27 0.13 21.42
C ARG A 245 13.05 1.57 21.90
N GLY A 246 13.07 1.81 23.21
CA GLY A 246 12.91 3.15 23.81
C GLY A 246 14.15 4.02 23.60
N ASP A 247 15.31 3.43 23.56
CA ASP A 247 16.51 4.08 23.09
C ASP A 247 16.45 4.16 21.56
N ARG A 248 16.79 5.34 21.00
CA ARG A 248 16.94 5.47 19.55
C ARG A 248 17.82 4.32 19.07
N LEU A 249 17.34 3.58 18.07
CA LEU A 249 18.07 2.44 17.52
C LEU A 249 19.51 2.88 17.24
N ASP A 250 20.47 2.32 17.99
CA ASP A 250 21.88 2.59 17.78
C ASP A 250 22.21 2.22 16.33
N GLU A 251 22.99 3.06 15.66
CA GLU A 251 23.44 2.82 14.29
C GLU A 251 24.00 1.42 14.12
N LYS A 252 24.62 0.85 15.18
CA LYS A 252 25.13 -0.52 15.20
C LYS A 252 24.04 -1.60 15.26
N ALA A 253 22.93 -1.37 15.96
CA ALA A 253 21.81 -2.33 16.04
C ALA A 253 21.03 -2.38 14.73
N VAL A 254 20.85 -1.21 14.08
CA VAL A 254 20.34 -1.11 12.72
C VAL A 254 21.33 -1.76 11.72
N HIS A 255 22.63 -1.55 11.93
CA HIS A 255 23.68 -2.13 11.13
C HIS A 255 23.61 -3.66 11.07
N TYR A 256 23.48 -4.33 12.20
CA TYR A 256 23.43 -5.80 12.23
C TYR A 256 22.21 -6.35 11.49
N LEU A 257 21.05 -5.70 11.62
CA LEU A 257 19.81 -6.13 10.99
C LEU A 257 19.71 -5.75 9.49
N GLU A 258 20.31 -4.62 9.08
CA GLU A 258 20.32 -4.18 7.69
C GLU A 258 21.52 -4.71 6.89
N ALA A 259 22.66 -5.01 7.52
CA ALA A 259 23.84 -5.54 6.83
C ALA A 259 23.55 -6.94 6.27
N GLU A 260 22.78 -7.76 6.96
CA GLU A 260 22.31 -9.02 6.41
C GLU A 260 21.20 -8.80 5.36
N ARG A 261 20.30 -7.83 5.58
CA ARG A 261 19.19 -7.49 4.66
C ARG A 261 19.64 -6.64 3.48
N GLY A 262 20.58 -5.72 3.67
CA GLY A 262 21.10 -4.82 2.63
C GLY A 262 21.84 -5.53 1.50
N LYS A 263 22.30 -6.76 1.69
CA LYS A 263 22.83 -7.62 0.62
C LYS A 263 21.77 -7.97 -0.43
N TYR A 264 20.49 -7.85 -0.10
CA TYR A 264 19.37 -8.31 -0.93
C TYR A 264 18.49 -7.17 -1.47
N PHE A 265 18.54 -5.97 -0.86
CA PHE A 265 17.75 -4.83 -1.32
C PHE A 265 18.55 -4.00 -2.34
N THR A 266 18.59 -4.51 -3.57
CA THR A 266 19.23 -3.82 -4.70
C THR A 266 18.18 -3.24 -5.63
N LEU A 267 18.55 -2.22 -6.41
CA LEU A 267 17.65 -1.64 -7.42
C LEU A 267 17.18 -2.70 -8.46
N PRO A 268 18.06 -3.58 -8.98
CA PRO A 268 17.62 -4.68 -9.83
C PRO A 268 16.63 -5.63 -9.13
N GLY A 269 16.88 -5.99 -7.86
CA GLY A 269 15.97 -6.83 -7.07
C GLY A 269 14.61 -6.16 -6.84
N LEU A 270 14.57 -4.85 -6.56
CA LEU A 270 13.32 -4.10 -6.43
C LEU A 270 12.54 -4.10 -7.76
N LEU A 271 13.20 -3.81 -8.87
CA LEU A 271 12.57 -3.81 -10.19
C LEU A 271 12.07 -5.21 -10.56
N SER A 272 12.86 -6.26 -10.26
CA SER A 272 12.44 -7.64 -10.45
C SER A 272 11.18 -7.96 -9.66
N ASN A 273 11.12 -7.61 -8.37
CA ASN A 273 9.93 -7.84 -7.53
C ASN A 273 8.70 -7.06 -8.01
N MET A 274 8.88 -5.86 -8.53
CA MET A 274 7.78 -5.04 -9.05
C MET A 274 7.21 -5.58 -10.36
N LEU A 275 8.03 -6.31 -11.15
CA LEU A 275 7.68 -6.79 -12.48
C LEU A 275 7.43 -8.30 -12.53
N ASP A 276 7.95 -9.06 -11.56
CA ASP A 276 7.79 -10.50 -11.52
C ASP A 276 7.38 -10.98 -10.11
N PRO A 277 6.19 -11.55 -9.98
CA PRO A 277 5.72 -12.09 -8.72
C PRO A 277 6.54 -13.28 -8.20
N ARG A 278 7.24 -14.00 -9.09
CA ARG A 278 8.04 -15.19 -8.75
C ARG A 278 9.44 -14.80 -8.27
N ALA A 279 9.97 -13.65 -8.71
CA ALA A 279 11.26 -13.13 -8.24
C ALA A 279 11.30 -12.96 -6.71
N LYS A 280 10.13 -12.84 -6.10
CA LYS A 280 9.90 -12.80 -4.67
C LYS A 280 10.40 -14.03 -3.92
N MET A 281 10.33 -15.21 -4.55
CA MET A 281 10.71 -16.48 -3.91
C MET A 281 12.22 -16.71 -3.84
N ILE A 282 13.02 -16.00 -4.64
CA ILE A 282 14.46 -16.28 -4.78
C ILE A 282 15.29 -15.40 -3.84
N THR A 283 14.77 -14.26 -3.38
CA THR A 283 15.57 -13.24 -2.69
C THR A 283 15.19 -12.96 -1.25
N PHE A 284 14.20 -13.64 -0.66
CA PHE A 284 13.61 -13.19 0.60
C PHE A 284 13.41 -14.23 1.68
N ASP A 285 14.14 -14.03 2.77
CA ASP A 285 13.69 -14.41 4.12
C ASP A 285 12.62 -13.44 4.69
N PHE A 286 12.27 -12.35 3.96
CA PHE A 286 11.34 -11.33 4.46
C PHE A 286 10.50 -10.67 3.35
N PRO A 287 9.17 -10.81 3.38
CA PRO A 287 8.22 -10.19 2.45
C PRO A 287 8.00 -8.68 2.65
N ASP A 288 8.67 -8.03 3.61
CA ASP A 288 8.50 -6.61 3.97
C ASP A 288 8.68 -5.61 2.82
N GLY A 289 9.35 -5.99 1.75
CA GLY A 289 9.58 -5.14 0.57
C GLY A 289 8.82 -5.57 -0.67
N SER A 290 7.94 -6.55 -0.56
CA SER A 290 7.31 -7.16 -1.69
C SER A 290 6.02 -6.45 -2.10
N GLY A 291 6.01 -5.89 -3.30
CA GLY A 291 4.81 -5.37 -3.92
C GLY A 291 4.85 -5.63 -5.43
N TYR A 292 3.95 -6.45 -5.91
CA TYR A 292 3.77 -6.68 -7.33
C TYR A 292 2.68 -5.75 -7.85
N LEU A 293 3.04 -4.85 -8.75
CA LEU A 293 2.10 -3.86 -9.31
C LEU A 293 1.39 -4.36 -10.59
N GLY A 294 1.82 -5.48 -11.13
CA GLY A 294 1.40 -5.96 -12.45
C GLY A 294 2.29 -5.44 -13.57
N MET A 295 2.47 -6.26 -14.62
CA MET A 295 3.28 -5.94 -15.81
C MET A 295 2.79 -4.70 -16.55
N ALA A 296 1.51 -4.36 -16.43
CA ALA A 296 0.94 -3.16 -17.02
C ALA A 296 1.33 -1.86 -16.31
N ALA A 297 1.74 -1.93 -15.03
CA ALA A 297 1.94 -0.75 -14.19
C ALA A 297 2.96 0.24 -14.75
N PRO A 298 4.18 -0.15 -15.18
CA PRO A 298 5.16 0.81 -15.71
C PRO A 298 4.64 1.58 -16.92
N LEU A 299 3.92 0.89 -17.83
CA LEU A 299 3.33 1.52 -19.00
C LEU A 299 2.22 2.50 -18.61
N MET A 300 1.37 2.11 -17.66
CA MET A 300 0.29 2.98 -17.18
C MET A 300 0.81 4.17 -16.37
N VAL A 301 1.85 3.99 -15.57
CA VAL A 301 2.54 5.08 -14.86
C VAL A 301 3.11 6.08 -15.87
N GLY A 302 3.81 5.60 -16.89
CA GLY A 302 4.35 6.46 -17.93
C GLY A 302 3.26 7.24 -18.69
N LEU A 303 2.16 6.59 -19.05
CA LEU A 303 0.99 7.27 -19.62
C LEU A 303 0.41 8.31 -18.66
N GLY A 304 0.33 7.98 -17.36
CA GLY A 304 -0.14 8.91 -16.34
C GLY A 304 0.72 10.16 -16.22
N LEU A 305 2.03 10.02 -16.31
CA LEU A 305 2.98 11.14 -16.34
C LEU A 305 2.82 11.97 -17.61
N LEU A 306 2.69 11.33 -18.77
CA LEU A 306 2.54 12.00 -20.06
C LEU A 306 1.25 12.79 -20.19
N LEU A 307 0.14 12.21 -19.76
CA LEU A 307 -1.19 12.81 -19.92
C LEU A 307 -1.51 13.75 -18.75
N GLY A 308 -0.96 13.47 -17.56
CA GLY A 308 -1.17 14.23 -16.34
C GLY A 308 -0.10 15.28 -16.03
N TRP A 309 0.85 15.58 -16.92
CA TRP A 309 2.01 16.44 -16.63
C TRP A 309 1.67 17.87 -16.17
N ARG A 310 0.47 18.36 -16.48
CA ARG A 310 -0.04 19.67 -16.02
C ARG A 310 -0.72 19.62 -14.65
N ASP A 311 -1.02 18.41 -14.14
CA ASP A 311 -1.67 18.26 -12.85
C ASP A 311 -0.62 18.18 -11.73
N SER A 312 -0.70 19.09 -10.76
CA SER A 312 0.21 19.10 -9.60
C SER A 312 0.17 17.79 -8.79
N ARG A 313 -0.95 17.08 -8.83
CA ARG A 313 -1.10 15.77 -8.18
C ARG A 313 -0.18 14.71 -8.81
N THR A 314 0.01 14.77 -10.15
CA THR A 314 0.92 13.87 -10.86
C THR A 314 2.35 14.02 -10.33
N TRP A 315 2.84 15.24 -10.21
CA TRP A 315 4.17 15.52 -9.70
C TRP A 315 4.32 15.20 -8.22
N PHE A 316 3.25 15.40 -7.43
CA PHE A 316 3.24 15.01 -6.04
C PHE A 316 3.42 13.50 -5.87
N PHE A 317 2.63 12.68 -6.56
CA PHE A 317 2.74 11.23 -6.44
C PHE A 317 4.03 10.69 -7.05
N LEU A 318 4.58 11.34 -8.09
CA LEU A 318 5.91 10.99 -8.59
C LEU A 318 7.00 11.29 -7.54
N ALA A 319 6.97 12.48 -6.94
CA ALA A 319 7.92 12.86 -5.90
C ALA A 319 7.79 11.95 -4.67
N ALA A 320 6.57 11.64 -4.24
CA ALA A 320 6.30 10.72 -3.13
C ALA A 320 6.83 9.31 -3.42
N ALA A 321 6.63 8.79 -4.65
CA ALA A 321 7.16 7.49 -5.06
C ALA A 321 8.69 7.47 -5.04
N VAL A 322 9.34 8.50 -5.59
CA VAL A 322 10.80 8.58 -5.65
C VAL A 322 11.40 8.73 -4.26
N VAL A 323 10.88 9.66 -3.44
CA VAL A 323 11.40 9.92 -2.09
C VAL A 323 11.24 8.68 -1.19
N SER A 324 10.05 8.07 -1.18
CA SER A 324 9.83 6.87 -0.35
C SER A 324 10.65 5.68 -0.83
N CYS A 325 10.83 5.52 -2.14
CA CYS A 325 11.69 4.49 -2.73
C CYS A 325 13.16 4.70 -2.31
N VAL A 326 13.68 5.91 -2.43
CA VAL A 326 15.07 6.24 -2.05
C VAL A 326 15.30 5.99 -0.56
N LEU A 327 14.37 6.39 0.30
CA LEU A 327 14.46 6.17 1.74
C LEU A 327 14.30 4.68 2.12
N ALA A 328 13.59 3.89 1.33
CA ALA A 328 13.41 2.46 1.57
C ALA A 328 14.70 1.64 1.47
N PHE A 329 15.72 2.16 0.76
CA PHE A 329 17.04 1.51 0.70
C PHE A 329 17.84 1.58 2.02
N GLY A 330 17.42 2.40 3.01
CA GLY A 330 18.02 2.45 4.33
C GLY A 330 19.43 3.02 4.37
N TYR A 331 20.14 2.69 5.45
CA TYR A 331 21.49 3.22 5.72
C TYR A 331 22.55 2.76 4.72
N TYR A 332 22.46 1.53 4.23
CA TYR A 332 23.48 0.84 3.43
C TYR A 332 23.14 0.79 1.94
N GLY A 333 21.96 1.28 1.57
CA GLY A 333 21.56 1.39 0.18
C GLY A 333 22.34 2.47 -0.56
N TYR A 334 22.13 2.54 -1.88
CA TYR A 334 22.79 3.53 -2.78
C TYR A 334 22.66 4.98 -2.32
N PHE A 335 21.64 5.29 -1.52
CA PHE A 335 21.31 6.64 -1.04
C PHE A 335 21.42 6.78 0.49
N GLY A 336 22.30 6.00 1.14
CA GLY A 336 22.45 5.96 2.60
C GLY A 336 22.69 7.33 3.25
N GLY A 337 23.32 8.28 2.53
CA GLY A 337 23.47 9.65 2.99
C GLY A 337 22.15 10.40 3.19
N LEU A 338 21.19 10.21 2.30
CA LEU A 338 19.82 10.77 2.42
C LEU A 338 19.04 10.10 3.55
N PHE A 339 19.21 8.78 3.71
CA PHE A 339 18.61 8.09 4.84
C PHE A 339 19.15 8.57 6.19
N ARG A 340 20.46 8.83 6.31
CA ARG A 340 21.06 9.43 7.53
C ARG A 340 20.47 10.81 7.84
N LEU A 341 20.14 11.60 6.84
CA LEU A 341 19.47 12.88 7.04
C LEU A 341 18.02 12.66 7.55
N TYR A 342 17.28 11.72 6.93
CA TYR A 342 15.94 11.33 7.37
C TYR A 342 15.95 10.79 8.80
N ALA A 343 16.94 9.98 9.18
CA ALA A 343 17.08 9.42 10.52
C ALA A 343 17.27 10.47 11.63
N LYS A 344 17.68 11.70 11.28
CA LYS A 344 17.76 12.83 12.23
C LYS A 344 16.39 13.43 12.57
N LEU A 345 15.36 13.17 11.75
CA LEU A 345 14.00 13.60 12.04
C LEU A 345 13.43 12.82 13.26
N PRO A 346 12.49 13.41 14.02
CA PRO A 346 11.96 12.80 15.25
C PRO A 346 11.45 11.37 15.08
N THR A 347 10.90 11.03 13.90
CA THR A 347 10.32 9.73 13.59
C THR A 347 11.19 8.86 12.67
N GLY A 348 12.28 9.41 12.14
CA GLY A 348 13.08 8.76 11.10
C GLY A 348 13.91 7.56 11.60
N ASN A 349 14.22 7.51 12.88
CA ASN A 349 15.02 6.44 13.51
C ASN A 349 14.20 5.64 14.54
N MET A 350 12.86 5.62 14.42
CA MET A 350 12.00 4.86 15.34
C MET A 350 11.81 3.40 14.89
N PHE A 351 12.00 3.11 13.60
CA PHE A 351 11.63 1.83 13.01
C PHE A 351 12.78 1.14 12.32
N ARG A 352 12.89 -0.18 12.52
CA ARG A 352 14.02 -1.00 12.04
C ARG A 352 13.98 -1.37 10.57
N THR A 353 12.82 -1.27 9.89
CA THR A 353 12.61 -1.80 8.55
C THR A 353 12.22 -0.67 7.61
N PRO A 354 13.20 0.07 7.04
CA PRO A 354 12.92 1.17 6.12
C PRO A 354 12.28 0.72 4.80
N SER A 355 12.49 -0.53 4.36
CA SER A 355 11.86 -1.11 3.17
C SER A 355 10.32 -1.03 3.18
N ARG A 356 9.70 -0.96 4.35
CA ARG A 356 8.25 -0.74 4.49
C ARG A 356 7.76 0.62 3.95
N LEU A 357 8.65 1.60 3.74
CA LEU A 357 8.34 2.84 3.01
C LEU A 357 7.91 2.58 1.55
N LEU A 358 8.24 1.42 0.99
CA LEU A 358 7.76 0.99 -0.34
C LEU A 358 6.24 0.94 -0.45
N LEU A 359 5.51 0.80 0.66
CA LEU A 359 4.04 0.96 0.65
C LEU A 359 3.63 2.30 0.02
N LEU A 360 4.32 3.39 0.39
CA LEU A 360 4.04 4.72 -0.15
C LEU A 360 4.46 4.82 -1.62
N THR A 361 5.57 4.19 -1.99
CA THR A 361 6.02 4.07 -3.38
C THR A 361 4.96 3.39 -4.23
N TYR A 362 4.50 2.21 -3.81
CA TYR A 362 3.50 1.43 -4.54
C TYR A 362 2.16 2.14 -4.63
N PHE A 363 1.65 2.70 -3.53
CA PHE A 363 0.42 3.47 -3.54
C PHE A 363 0.50 4.67 -4.50
N SER A 364 1.62 5.37 -4.51
CA SER A 364 1.87 6.51 -5.40
C SER A 364 1.95 6.09 -6.87
N LEU A 365 2.67 5.01 -7.17
CA LEU A 365 2.75 4.45 -8.53
C LEU A 365 1.41 3.93 -9.03
N ILE A 366 0.61 3.28 -8.17
CA ILE A 366 -0.77 2.87 -8.50
C ILE A 366 -1.62 4.10 -8.82
N THR A 367 -1.50 5.18 -8.04
CA THR A 367 -2.24 6.42 -8.32
C THR A 367 -1.86 7.00 -9.68
N LEU A 368 -0.58 7.02 -10.04
CA LEU A 368 -0.12 7.43 -11.37
C LEU A 368 -0.60 6.49 -12.47
N ALA A 369 -0.62 5.17 -12.22
CA ALA A 369 -1.15 4.19 -13.16
C ALA A 369 -2.67 4.39 -13.39
N VAL A 370 -3.43 4.74 -12.34
CA VAL A 370 -4.84 5.11 -12.46
C VAL A 370 -5.02 6.34 -13.36
N PHE A 371 -4.13 7.34 -13.25
CA PHE A 371 -4.16 8.50 -14.15
C PHE A 371 -3.92 8.10 -15.62
N GLY A 372 -2.99 7.16 -15.84
CA GLY A 372 -2.73 6.59 -17.18
C GLY A 372 -3.90 5.78 -17.71
N MET A 373 -4.49 4.91 -16.90
CA MET A 373 -5.66 4.11 -17.28
C MET A 373 -6.90 4.97 -17.58
N ASP A 374 -7.08 6.05 -16.81
CA ASP A 374 -8.15 7.02 -17.06
C ASP A 374 -7.97 7.72 -18.41
N GLY A 375 -6.71 8.04 -18.73
CA GLY A 375 -6.34 8.65 -20.00
C GLY A 375 -6.43 7.73 -21.23
N LEU A 376 -6.60 6.41 -21.08
CA LEU A 376 -6.65 5.46 -22.21
C LEU A 376 -7.76 5.78 -23.22
N ARG A 377 -8.81 6.46 -22.82
CA ARG A 377 -9.91 6.83 -23.72
C ARG A 377 -9.64 8.15 -24.45
N ASP A 378 -9.49 9.21 -23.68
CA ASP A 378 -9.44 10.57 -24.22
C ASP A 378 -7.98 10.98 -24.52
N GLY A 379 -7.04 10.50 -23.70
CA GLY A 379 -5.62 10.74 -23.88
C GLY A 379 -5.03 10.08 -25.13
N LEU A 380 -5.47 8.86 -25.48
CA LEU A 380 -5.04 8.22 -26.73
C LEU A 380 -5.48 8.99 -27.98
N ARG A 381 -6.63 9.66 -27.93
CA ARG A 381 -7.09 10.57 -29.01
C ARG A 381 -6.18 11.80 -29.09
N GLU A 382 -5.82 12.38 -27.96
CA GLU A 382 -4.90 13.53 -27.91
C GLU A 382 -3.51 13.18 -28.44
N LEU A 383 -3.02 11.96 -28.16
CA LEU A 383 -1.75 11.46 -28.68
C LEU A 383 -1.70 11.38 -30.19
N ARG A 384 -2.83 11.14 -30.87
CA ARG A 384 -2.88 11.10 -32.35
C ARG A 384 -2.46 12.40 -33.00
N GLY A 385 -2.72 13.55 -32.39
CA GLY A 385 -2.31 14.86 -32.88
C GLY A 385 -0.85 15.25 -32.62
N LYS A 386 -0.10 14.48 -31.77
CA LYS A 386 1.19 14.91 -31.27
C LYS A 386 2.26 13.84 -31.50
N MET A 387 3.07 14.01 -32.57
CA MET A 387 4.12 13.06 -32.98
C MET A 387 5.10 12.73 -31.85
N HIS A 388 5.54 13.73 -31.08
CA HIS A 388 6.49 13.52 -29.96
C HIS A 388 5.94 12.60 -28.87
N LEU A 389 4.62 12.65 -28.59
CA LEU A 389 3.99 11.77 -27.60
C LEU A 389 3.88 10.33 -28.11
N ARG A 390 3.69 10.13 -29.41
CA ARG A 390 3.73 8.79 -30.02
C ARG A 390 5.10 8.15 -29.93
N ILE A 391 6.14 8.94 -30.24
CA ILE A 391 7.54 8.49 -30.14
C ILE A 391 7.84 8.11 -28.68
N LEU A 392 7.43 8.93 -27.71
CA LEU A 392 7.68 8.68 -26.30
C LEU A 392 6.94 7.42 -25.80
N LEU A 393 5.69 7.20 -26.23
CA LEU A 393 4.96 5.96 -25.94
C LEU A 393 5.68 4.73 -26.53
N ALA A 394 6.16 4.82 -27.77
CA ALA A 394 6.91 3.76 -28.41
C ALA A 394 8.23 3.49 -27.67
N VAL A 395 8.97 4.52 -27.30
CA VAL A 395 10.20 4.39 -26.50
C VAL A 395 9.92 3.73 -25.16
N MET A 396 8.87 4.15 -24.45
CA MET A 396 8.47 3.52 -23.17
C MET A 396 8.13 2.03 -23.32
N ALA A 397 7.41 1.67 -24.40
CA ALA A 397 7.08 0.27 -24.70
C ALA A 397 8.36 -0.56 -24.96
N VAL A 398 9.29 -0.01 -25.76
CA VAL A 398 10.58 -0.66 -26.05
C VAL A 398 11.44 -0.80 -24.79
N VAL A 399 11.52 0.24 -23.96
CA VAL A 399 12.26 0.20 -22.70
C VAL A 399 11.65 -0.84 -21.74
N LEU A 400 10.32 -0.90 -21.62
CA LEU A 400 9.66 -1.92 -20.80
C LEU A 400 10.01 -3.33 -21.28
N LEU A 401 9.90 -3.59 -22.59
CA LEU A 401 10.22 -4.89 -23.18
C LEU A 401 11.70 -5.25 -22.99
N ALA A 402 12.60 -4.27 -23.11
CA ALA A 402 14.03 -4.47 -22.91
C ALA A 402 14.36 -4.81 -21.46
N VAL A 403 13.75 -4.10 -20.49
CA VAL A 403 13.92 -4.36 -19.05
C VAL A 403 13.39 -5.74 -18.70
N VAL A 404 12.18 -6.09 -19.13
CA VAL A 404 11.57 -7.40 -18.86
C VAL A 404 12.41 -8.53 -19.48
N LYS A 405 12.94 -8.33 -20.70
CA LYS A 405 13.84 -9.27 -21.35
C LYS A 405 15.14 -9.43 -20.56
N SER A 406 15.76 -8.33 -20.11
CA SER A 406 17.01 -8.37 -19.32
C SER A 406 16.83 -9.13 -18.01
N ILE A 407 15.67 -8.99 -17.35
CA ILE A 407 15.32 -9.78 -16.17
C ILE A 407 15.16 -11.25 -16.52
N GLY A 408 14.52 -11.55 -17.65
CA GLY A 408 14.32 -12.91 -18.12
C GLY A 408 15.59 -13.63 -18.56
N ASP A 409 16.54 -12.89 -19.12
CA ASP A 409 17.85 -13.43 -19.50
C ASP A 409 18.70 -13.76 -18.24
N ALA A 410 18.48 -13.03 -17.12
CA ALA A 410 19.12 -13.28 -15.83
C ALA A 410 18.52 -14.49 -15.09
N ASP A 411 17.23 -14.78 -15.30
CA ASP A 411 16.55 -15.96 -14.75
C ASP A 411 15.64 -16.61 -15.81
N PRO A 412 16.11 -17.66 -16.49
CA PRO A 412 15.38 -18.34 -17.55
C PRO A 412 14.05 -18.97 -17.13
N THR A 413 13.86 -19.28 -15.84
CA THR A 413 12.63 -19.91 -15.34
C THR A 413 11.47 -18.92 -15.29
N VAL A 414 11.77 -17.63 -15.27
CA VAL A 414 10.84 -16.53 -15.10
C VAL A 414 10.62 -15.73 -16.39
N GLY A 415 11.66 -15.59 -17.20
CA GLY A 415 11.71 -14.59 -18.26
C GLY A 415 10.71 -14.77 -19.40
N GLY A 416 10.42 -16.00 -19.82
CA GLY A 416 9.61 -16.25 -20.99
C GLY A 416 8.16 -15.76 -20.87
N ASP A 417 7.52 -16.04 -19.74
CA ASP A 417 6.12 -15.68 -19.50
C ASP A 417 5.98 -14.19 -19.22
N ALA A 418 6.91 -13.59 -18.49
CA ALA A 418 6.94 -12.16 -18.21
C ALA A 418 7.08 -11.32 -19.49
N VAL A 419 7.97 -11.73 -20.42
CA VAL A 419 8.14 -11.08 -21.74
C VAL A 419 6.86 -11.18 -22.56
N ARG A 420 6.23 -12.37 -22.60
CA ARG A 420 4.96 -12.57 -23.35
C ARG A 420 3.84 -11.70 -22.80
N LEU A 421 3.73 -11.61 -21.48
CA LEU A 421 2.71 -10.81 -20.80
C LEU A 421 2.92 -9.31 -21.02
N ALA A 422 4.15 -8.81 -20.89
CA ALA A 422 4.50 -7.43 -21.19
C ALA A 422 4.21 -7.08 -22.65
N ALA A 423 4.56 -7.97 -23.59
CA ALA A 423 4.25 -7.80 -25.02
C ALA A 423 2.74 -7.76 -25.26
N ALA A 424 1.95 -8.60 -24.57
CA ALA A 424 0.49 -8.60 -24.70
C ALA A 424 -0.11 -7.26 -24.21
N PHE A 425 0.37 -6.70 -23.10
CA PHE A 425 -0.07 -5.38 -22.64
C PHE A 425 0.31 -4.26 -23.61
N VAL A 426 1.52 -4.27 -24.15
CA VAL A 426 1.96 -3.30 -25.16
C VAL A 426 1.09 -3.39 -26.41
N LEU A 427 0.87 -4.59 -26.93
CA LEU A 427 0.03 -4.81 -28.11
C LEU A 427 -1.42 -4.35 -27.86
N LEU A 428 -1.95 -4.61 -26.68
CA LEU A 428 -3.30 -4.20 -26.34
C LEU A 428 -3.44 -2.67 -26.23
N VAL A 429 -2.45 -1.96 -25.68
CA VAL A 429 -2.43 -0.49 -25.65
C VAL A 429 -2.29 0.08 -27.08
N VAL A 430 -1.48 -0.53 -27.93
CA VAL A 430 -1.38 -0.15 -29.35
C VAL A 430 -2.72 -0.38 -30.05
N ALA A 431 -3.38 -1.52 -29.84
CA ALA A 431 -4.70 -1.79 -30.38
C ALA A 431 -5.75 -0.77 -29.90
N MET A 432 -5.76 -0.44 -28.60
CA MET A 432 -6.62 0.63 -28.08
C MET A 432 -6.36 1.98 -28.76
N TYR A 433 -5.09 2.31 -29.01
CA TYR A 433 -4.72 3.51 -29.75
C TYR A 433 -5.29 3.51 -31.17
N LEU A 434 -5.22 2.39 -31.88
CA LEU A 434 -5.74 2.27 -33.27
C LEU A 434 -7.26 2.39 -33.32
N VAL A 435 -7.97 1.86 -32.33
CA VAL A 435 -9.45 1.87 -32.27
C VAL A 435 -10.05 2.97 -31.38
N ALA A 436 -9.26 3.95 -30.99
CA ALA A 436 -9.68 4.99 -30.02
C ALA A 436 -10.92 5.81 -30.44
N GLU A 437 -11.25 5.84 -31.72
CA GLU A 437 -12.46 6.51 -32.25
C GLU A 437 -13.72 5.64 -32.17
N HIS A 438 -13.55 4.32 -32.16
CA HIS A 438 -14.67 3.36 -32.14
C HIS A 438 -15.03 3.00 -30.70
N ARG A 439 -16.08 3.65 -30.15
CA ARG A 439 -16.49 3.49 -28.73
C ARG A 439 -16.70 2.02 -28.31
N VAL A 440 -17.30 1.19 -29.18
CA VAL A 440 -17.58 -0.21 -28.86
C VAL A 440 -16.28 -1.02 -28.82
N ALA A 441 -15.43 -0.86 -29.86
CA ALA A 441 -14.15 -1.55 -29.92
C ALA A 441 -13.24 -1.15 -28.76
N LEU A 442 -13.22 0.14 -28.37
CA LEU A 442 -12.46 0.61 -27.23
C LEU A 442 -12.94 -0.02 -25.90
N ARG A 443 -14.26 -0.17 -25.71
CA ARG A 443 -14.80 -0.85 -24.51
C ARG A 443 -14.39 -2.33 -24.46
N ILE A 444 -14.42 -3.02 -25.59
CA ILE A 444 -13.97 -4.41 -25.70
C ILE A 444 -12.48 -4.50 -25.32
N MET A 445 -11.64 -3.61 -25.88
CA MET A 445 -10.21 -3.59 -25.55
C MET A 445 -9.94 -3.26 -24.07
N GLN A 446 -10.71 -2.35 -23.47
CA GLN A 446 -10.64 -2.07 -22.04
C GLN A 446 -11.03 -3.29 -21.18
N ALA A 447 -12.05 -4.05 -21.60
CA ALA A 447 -12.41 -5.30 -20.95
C ALA A 447 -11.31 -6.36 -21.06
N CYS A 448 -10.68 -6.49 -22.24
CA CYS A 448 -9.52 -7.36 -22.44
C CYS A 448 -8.33 -6.94 -21.57
N PHE A 449 -8.06 -5.63 -21.48
CA PHE A 449 -7.00 -5.10 -20.59
C PHE A 449 -7.28 -5.45 -19.11
N ALA A 450 -8.51 -5.25 -18.66
CA ALA A 450 -8.90 -5.59 -17.30
C ALA A 450 -8.77 -7.10 -17.03
N ALA A 451 -9.21 -7.94 -17.97
CA ALA A 451 -9.08 -9.39 -17.87
C ALA A 451 -7.62 -9.84 -17.79
N LEU A 452 -6.77 -9.26 -18.65
CA LEU A 452 -5.34 -9.57 -18.67
C LEU A 452 -4.64 -9.11 -17.39
N LEU A 453 -4.96 -7.91 -16.87
CA LEU A 453 -4.43 -7.42 -15.60
C LEU A 453 -4.89 -8.29 -14.41
N LEU A 454 -6.15 -8.71 -14.40
CA LEU A 454 -6.67 -9.60 -13.36
C LEU A 454 -6.02 -10.98 -13.42
N PHE A 455 -5.77 -11.50 -14.61
CA PHE A 455 -5.05 -12.76 -14.83
C PHE A 455 -3.60 -12.65 -14.33
N ASP A 456 -2.91 -11.57 -14.66
CA ASP A 456 -1.55 -11.26 -14.24
C ASP A 456 -1.44 -11.20 -12.71
N LEU A 457 -2.29 -10.39 -12.07
CA LEU A 457 -2.34 -10.28 -10.61
C LEU A 457 -2.75 -11.59 -9.93
N ALA A 458 -3.63 -12.38 -10.54
CA ALA A 458 -4.02 -13.69 -10.03
C ALA A 458 -2.86 -14.70 -10.04
N ASN A 459 -2.04 -14.68 -11.10
CA ASN A 459 -0.83 -15.52 -11.17
C ASN A 459 0.23 -15.11 -10.15
N ALA A 460 0.31 -13.82 -9.83
CA ALA A 460 1.18 -13.32 -8.77
C ALA A 460 0.84 -13.84 -7.37
N ILE A 461 -0.43 -14.23 -7.17
CA ILE A 461 -0.95 -14.68 -5.89
C ILE A 461 -0.78 -16.19 -5.72
N ALA A 462 -0.71 -16.93 -6.80
CA ALA A 462 -0.60 -18.40 -6.76
C ALA A 462 0.50 -18.94 -5.83
N PRO A 463 1.63 -18.23 -5.60
CA PRO A 463 2.66 -18.60 -4.63
C PRO A 463 2.28 -18.37 -3.16
N TYR A 464 1.28 -17.52 -2.86
CA TYR A 464 0.86 -17.32 -1.46
C TYR A 464 0.01 -18.51 -1.01
N GLY A 465 0.49 -19.24 -0.02
CA GLY A 465 -0.17 -20.42 0.51
C GLY A 465 -1.52 -20.14 1.14
N SER A 466 -2.26 -21.21 1.39
CA SER A 466 -3.57 -21.12 1.98
C SER A 466 -3.50 -20.76 3.46
N LEU A 467 -4.34 -19.82 3.88
CA LEU A 467 -4.65 -19.61 5.30
C LEU A 467 -5.50 -20.76 5.88
N ARG A 468 -5.73 -21.83 5.10
CA ARG A 468 -6.59 -22.97 5.47
C ARG A 468 -5.98 -23.83 6.58
N ASP A 469 -4.66 -23.79 6.72
CA ASP A 469 -3.92 -24.62 7.68
C ASP A 469 -3.64 -23.90 9.01
N ILE A 470 -4.33 -22.80 9.28
CA ILE A 470 -4.34 -22.17 10.60
C ILE A 470 -5.18 -23.03 11.52
N PRO A 471 -4.62 -23.52 12.65
CA PRO A 471 -5.32 -24.39 13.58
C PRO A 471 -6.63 -23.83 14.09
#